data_9128ec11d49776d7b74b609458d7cce3
#
_entry.id   9128ec11d49776d7b74b609458d7cce3
#
_cell.length_a   1.000
_cell.length_b   1.000
_cell.length_c   1.000
_cell.angle_alpha   90.00
_cell.angle_beta   90.00
_cell.angle_gamma   90.00
#
_symmetry.space_group_name_H-M   'P 1'
#
loop_
_entity.id
_entity.type
_entity.pdbx_description
1 polymer ?
#
loop_
_entity_poly.entity_id
_entity_poly.type
_entity_poly.pdbx_seq_one_letter_code
_entity_poly.pdbx_strand_id
1 'polypeptide(L)'
;GKQYEPVSPTTIADAPSLLKYMKWMREEFIPRYTKFKDNCTVMEVTAALEKDPMIKQLYQESATDMIERMGFGPIAHDLISMFAHACTGTKIKDLTALDYLNTVQPLTMKIPPLRLLFDLKRFDFDSEGTKRRLAQGSGEVLIDEITQVEKCDEGWAVECGAGRFTASNLVMASPAVDTQRLLEPVEGIPALDIRKASELTGYLVRGKAKRKFRGHLVHLFDDTIPIIYIAKRFDGDYEVFTEVDFEETRKFDEYFDEWTVIGKKYWSHALYTAAHEALPQNLAPGLIMAGDVNGLGLEPACISGIYAANKIMGKTVD
;
A
#
# COMPACT_ATOMS: atom_id res chain seq x y z
N GLY A 1 3.22 24.85 11.40
CA GLY A 1 2.38 23.67 11.57
C GLY A 1 2.35 23.22 13.03
N LYS A 2 1.36 22.44 13.41
CA LYS A 2 1.32 21.80 14.73
C LYS A 2 2.41 20.73 14.78
N GLN A 3 3.13 20.65 15.89
CA GLN A 3 4.10 19.60 16.15
C GLN A 3 3.48 18.62 17.15
N TYR A 4 3.36 17.36 16.76
CA TYR A 4 2.92 16.29 17.65
C TYR A 4 4.13 15.54 18.17
N GLU A 5 4.30 15.54 19.48
CA GLU A 5 5.22 14.67 20.19
C GLU A 5 4.40 13.69 21.03
N PRO A 6 4.93 12.50 21.34
CA PRO A 6 4.21 11.48 22.09
C PRO A 6 3.54 11.97 23.37
N VAL A 7 4.13 12.96 24.04
CA VAL A 7 3.62 13.57 25.29
C VAL A 7 3.63 15.09 25.17
N SER A 8 2.90 15.63 24.20
CA SER A 8 2.71 17.08 24.09
C SER A 8 1.38 17.52 24.73
N PRO A 9 1.23 18.78 25.13
CA PRO A 9 -0.06 19.31 25.58
C PRO A 9 -1.18 19.09 24.57
N THR A 10 -0.88 19.19 23.28
CA THR A 10 -1.82 18.95 22.18
C THR A 10 -2.27 17.48 22.15
N THR A 11 -1.35 16.53 22.24
CA THR A 11 -1.67 15.08 22.26
C THR A 11 -2.51 14.73 23.49
N ILE A 12 -2.20 15.33 24.65
CA ILE A 12 -2.97 15.11 25.89
C ILE A 12 -4.38 15.69 25.74
N ALA A 13 -4.54 16.88 25.19
CA ALA A 13 -5.85 17.50 24.96
C ALA A 13 -6.73 16.66 24.01
N ASP A 14 -6.13 16.02 23.02
CA ASP A 14 -6.82 15.20 22.02
C ASP A 14 -6.99 13.71 22.45
N ALA A 15 -6.48 13.33 23.61
CA ALA A 15 -6.56 11.93 24.10
C ALA A 15 -7.97 11.35 24.10
N PRO A 16 -9.05 12.07 24.48
CA PRO A 16 -10.42 11.52 24.41
C PRO A 16 -10.82 11.12 22.99
N SER A 17 -10.47 11.93 22.00
CA SER A 17 -10.75 11.65 20.58
C SER A 17 -9.96 10.43 20.09
N LEU A 18 -8.70 10.30 20.50
CA LEU A 18 -7.87 9.14 20.20
C LEU A 18 -8.47 7.86 20.80
N LEU A 19 -8.93 7.91 22.06
CA LEU A 19 -9.56 6.76 22.72
C LEU A 19 -10.86 6.36 22.02
N LYS A 20 -11.69 7.32 21.59
CA LYS A 20 -12.90 7.06 20.80
C LYS A 20 -12.53 6.35 19.48
N TYR A 21 -11.55 6.87 18.76
CA TYR A 21 -11.06 6.28 17.52
C TYR A 21 -10.56 4.86 17.73
N MET A 22 -9.68 4.63 18.71
CA MET A 22 -9.12 3.30 19.02
C MET A 22 -10.18 2.29 19.45
N LYS A 23 -11.21 2.74 20.20
CA LYS A 23 -12.32 1.89 20.59
C LYS A 23 -13.11 1.45 19.36
N TRP A 24 -13.48 2.37 18.49
CA TRP A 24 -14.22 2.07 17.26
C TRP A 24 -13.40 1.15 16.33
N MET A 25 -12.10 1.40 16.17
CA MET A 25 -11.22 0.52 15.41
C MET A 25 -11.27 -0.93 15.89
N ARG A 26 -11.19 -1.15 17.20
CA ARG A 26 -11.16 -2.50 17.79
C ARG A 26 -12.50 -3.19 17.79
N GLU A 27 -13.58 -2.46 18.04
CA GLU A 27 -14.91 -3.04 18.25
C GLU A 27 -15.70 -3.17 16.93
N GLU A 28 -15.49 -2.25 15.99
CA GLU A 28 -16.26 -2.21 14.75
C GLU A 28 -15.43 -2.54 13.51
N PHE A 29 -14.34 -1.80 13.28
CA PHE A 29 -13.59 -1.94 12.02
C PHE A 29 -12.81 -3.25 11.91
N ILE A 30 -11.94 -3.54 12.87
CA ILE A 30 -11.02 -4.69 12.78
C ILE A 30 -11.75 -6.03 12.63
N PRO A 31 -12.83 -6.35 13.36
CA PRO A 31 -13.54 -7.61 13.18
C PRO A 31 -14.17 -7.74 11.79
N ARG A 32 -14.78 -6.66 11.26
CA ARG A 32 -15.40 -6.64 9.94
C ARG A 32 -14.34 -6.73 8.84
N TYR A 33 -13.26 -5.98 8.97
CA TYR A 33 -12.16 -6.00 8.02
C TYR A 33 -11.47 -7.36 7.97
N THR A 34 -11.28 -8.03 9.11
CA THR A 34 -10.75 -9.39 9.15
C THR A 34 -11.66 -10.34 8.38
N LYS A 35 -12.98 -10.30 8.62
CA LYS A 35 -13.94 -11.10 7.87
C LYS A 35 -13.96 -10.78 6.37
N PHE A 36 -13.84 -9.51 6.02
CA PHE A 36 -13.72 -9.08 4.62
C PHE A 36 -12.48 -9.70 3.96
N LYS A 37 -11.33 -9.64 4.62
CA LYS A 37 -10.10 -10.28 4.12
C LYS A 37 -10.24 -11.79 3.94
N ASP A 38 -10.87 -12.46 4.90
CA ASP A 38 -11.14 -13.90 4.79
C ASP A 38 -12.03 -14.20 3.58
N ASN A 39 -13.09 -13.41 3.36
CA ASN A 39 -13.94 -13.52 2.19
C ASN A 39 -13.14 -13.33 0.89
N CYS A 40 -12.26 -12.33 0.83
CA CYS A 40 -11.42 -12.06 -0.35
C CYS A 40 -10.45 -13.20 -0.69
N THR A 41 -10.25 -14.19 0.17
CA THR A 41 -9.46 -15.39 -0.17
C THR A 41 -10.24 -16.39 -1.03
N VAL A 42 -11.57 -16.33 -1.04
CA VAL A 42 -12.45 -17.32 -1.69
C VAL A 42 -13.48 -16.71 -2.66
N MET A 43 -13.60 -15.40 -2.70
CA MET A 43 -14.46 -14.68 -3.65
C MET A 43 -13.78 -13.40 -4.13
N GLU A 44 -14.24 -12.84 -5.25
CA GLU A 44 -13.74 -11.55 -5.75
C GLU A 44 -13.97 -10.43 -4.73
N VAL A 45 -13.09 -9.44 -4.75
CA VAL A 45 -13.22 -8.25 -3.88
C VAL A 45 -14.58 -7.57 -4.08
N THR A 46 -15.07 -7.48 -5.31
CA THR A 46 -16.41 -6.94 -5.63
C THR A 46 -17.51 -7.67 -4.87
N ALA A 47 -17.51 -9.00 -4.89
CA ALA A 47 -18.48 -9.83 -4.19
C ALA A 47 -18.30 -9.76 -2.66
N ALA A 48 -17.07 -9.68 -2.17
CA ALA A 48 -16.76 -9.55 -0.75
C ALA A 48 -17.26 -8.23 -0.17
N LEU A 49 -17.18 -7.13 -0.93
CA LEU A 49 -17.69 -5.81 -0.54
C LEU A 49 -19.22 -5.82 -0.35
N GLU A 50 -19.96 -6.59 -1.14
CA GLU A 50 -21.42 -6.72 -1.00
C GLU A 50 -21.85 -7.44 0.28
N LYS A 51 -20.94 -8.15 0.96
CA LYS A 51 -21.26 -8.86 2.22
C LYS A 51 -21.28 -7.95 3.44
N ASP A 52 -20.64 -6.77 3.40
CA ASP A 52 -20.64 -5.83 4.53
C ASP A 52 -20.79 -4.38 4.04
N PRO A 53 -21.98 -3.77 4.22
CA PRO A 53 -22.26 -2.39 3.77
C PRO A 53 -21.31 -1.34 4.36
N MET A 54 -20.81 -1.56 5.60
CA MET A 54 -19.86 -0.62 6.21
C MET A 54 -18.50 -0.69 5.51
N ILE A 55 -17.98 -1.89 5.24
CA ILE A 55 -16.72 -2.07 4.51
C ILE A 55 -16.86 -1.52 3.08
N LYS A 56 -17.99 -1.78 2.42
CA LYS A 56 -18.28 -1.21 1.09
C LYS A 56 -18.27 0.31 1.11
N GLN A 57 -18.93 0.93 2.09
CA GLN A 57 -18.91 2.39 2.25
C GLN A 57 -17.49 2.91 2.45
N LEU A 58 -16.70 2.30 3.35
CA LEU A 58 -15.30 2.69 3.59
C LEU A 58 -14.41 2.52 2.36
N TYR A 59 -14.72 1.57 1.49
CA TYR A 59 -14.03 1.38 0.22
C TYR A 59 -14.34 2.51 -0.78
N GLN A 60 -15.55 3.05 -0.74
CA GLN A 60 -16.07 4.03 -1.71
C GLN A 60 -15.88 5.48 -1.27
N GLU A 61 -15.75 5.76 0.02
CA GLU A 61 -15.56 7.13 0.53
C GLU A 61 -14.08 7.47 0.72
N SER A 62 -13.75 8.76 0.67
CA SER A 62 -12.40 9.23 0.99
C SER A 62 -12.12 9.13 2.50
N ALA A 63 -10.83 9.03 2.86
CA ALA A 63 -10.45 9.05 4.27
C ALA A 63 -10.86 10.36 4.96
N THR A 64 -10.79 11.49 4.26
CA THR A 64 -11.22 12.79 4.77
C THR A 64 -12.71 12.78 5.10
N ASP A 65 -13.56 12.35 4.16
CA ASP A 65 -15.02 12.30 4.36
C ASP A 65 -15.39 11.38 5.53
N MET A 66 -14.73 10.22 5.64
CA MET A 66 -14.93 9.30 6.75
C MET A 66 -14.57 9.93 8.10
N ILE A 67 -13.39 10.58 8.20
CA ILE A 67 -12.92 11.22 9.43
C ILE A 67 -13.91 12.30 9.89
N GLU A 68 -14.41 13.12 8.96
CA GLU A 68 -15.42 14.14 9.23
C GLU A 68 -16.75 13.54 9.68
N ARG A 69 -17.28 12.58 8.93
CA ARG A 69 -18.52 11.88 9.23
C ARG A 69 -18.50 11.18 10.60
N MET A 70 -17.39 10.57 10.95
CA MET A 70 -17.23 9.85 12.22
C MET A 70 -16.96 10.77 13.42
N GLY A 71 -16.58 12.02 13.17
CA GLY A 71 -16.30 12.99 14.21
C GLY A 71 -15.15 12.54 15.15
N PHE A 72 -14.06 11.99 14.56
CA PHE A 72 -12.91 11.54 15.34
C PHE A 72 -12.04 12.69 15.88
N GLY A 73 -12.32 13.91 15.44
CA GLY A 73 -11.64 15.10 15.92
C GLY A 73 -10.24 15.32 15.36
N PRO A 74 -9.52 16.35 15.88
CA PRO A 74 -8.26 16.83 15.29
C PRO A 74 -7.18 15.77 15.19
N ILE A 75 -7.12 14.82 16.13
CA ILE A 75 -6.04 13.82 16.17
C ILE A 75 -6.03 12.91 14.93
N ALA A 76 -7.22 12.59 14.39
CA ALA A 76 -7.32 11.78 13.18
C ALA A 76 -6.86 12.55 11.95
N HIS A 77 -7.14 13.86 11.89
CA HIS A 77 -6.68 14.73 10.80
C HIS A 77 -5.19 15.03 10.89
N ASP A 78 -4.70 15.32 12.08
CA ASP A 78 -3.36 15.89 12.24
C ASP A 78 -2.28 14.81 12.44
N LEU A 79 -2.48 13.86 13.38
CA LEU A 79 -1.46 12.88 13.73
C LEU A 79 -1.58 11.58 12.93
N ILE A 80 -2.78 10.97 12.93
CA ILE A 80 -2.99 9.67 12.30
C ILE A 80 -2.87 9.79 10.78
N SER A 81 -3.38 10.89 10.20
CA SER A 81 -3.25 11.15 8.77
C SER A 81 -1.80 11.32 8.30
N MET A 82 -0.94 11.96 9.09
CA MET A 82 0.49 12.03 8.76
C MET A 82 1.13 10.63 8.68
N PHE A 83 0.74 9.73 9.58
CA PHE A 83 1.24 8.36 9.53
C PHE A 83 0.72 7.62 8.28
N ALA A 84 -0.56 7.76 7.96
CA ALA A 84 -1.13 7.17 6.74
C ALA A 84 -0.44 7.72 5.49
N HIS A 85 -0.26 9.04 5.39
CA HIS A 85 0.48 9.68 4.30
C HIS A 85 1.92 9.15 4.20
N ALA A 86 2.62 9.05 5.30
CA ALA A 86 4.00 8.53 5.32
C ALA A 86 4.11 7.07 4.86
N CYS A 87 3.11 6.25 5.14
CA CYS A 87 3.09 4.85 4.72
C CYS A 87 2.65 4.65 3.27
N THR A 88 1.85 5.59 2.73
CA THR A 88 1.22 5.41 1.41
C THR A 88 1.76 6.36 0.34
N GLY A 89 2.40 7.45 0.74
CA GLY A 89 2.79 8.53 -0.17
C GLY A 89 1.59 9.20 -0.87
N THR A 90 0.37 8.94 -0.39
CA THR A 90 -0.87 9.44 -0.99
C THR A 90 -1.52 10.47 -0.07
N LYS A 91 -2.05 11.52 -0.66
CA LYS A 91 -2.81 12.53 0.09
C LYS A 91 -4.08 11.93 0.66
N ILE A 92 -4.40 12.29 1.89
CA ILE A 92 -5.52 11.67 2.62
C ILE A 92 -6.87 11.84 1.90
N LYS A 93 -7.06 12.94 1.20
CA LYS A 93 -8.26 13.18 0.38
C LYS A 93 -8.39 12.24 -0.82
N ASP A 94 -7.27 11.71 -1.30
CA ASP A 94 -7.19 10.83 -2.46
C ASP A 94 -7.09 9.34 -2.05
N LEU A 95 -6.99 9.07 -0.73
CA LEU A 95 -6.94 7.73 -0.16
C LEU A 95 -8.35 7.28 0.24
N THR A 96 -8.71 6.03 -0.04
CA THR A 96 -9.99 5.50 0.47
C THR A 96 -9.94 5.36 1.98
N ALA A 97 -11.11 5.46 2.62
CA ALA A 97 -11.20 5.26 4.05
C ALA A 97 -10.76 3.85 4.47
N LEU A 98 -11.03 2.83 3.65
CA LEU A 98 -10.59 1.46 3.91
C LEU A 98 -9.07 1.32 3.93
N ASP A 99 -8.38 1.87 2.93
CA ASP A 99 -6.92 1.81 2.85
C ASP A 99 -6.26 2.65 3.95
N TYR A 100 -6.84 3.81 4.25
CA TYR A 100 -6.42 4.62 5.39
C TYR A 100 -6.47 3.81 6.70
N LEU A 101 -7.62 3.20 7.01
CA LEU A 101 -7.82 2.41 8.22
C LEU A 101 -6.93 1.18 8.27
N ASN A 102 -6.76 0.49 7.13
CA ASN A 102 -5.82 -0.63 7.03
C ASN A 102 -4.39 -0.20 7.32
N THR A 103 -3.94 0.90 6.75
CA THR A 103 -2.58 1.42 6.94
C THR A 103 -2.31 1.81 8.39
N VAL A 104 -3.27 2.43 9.08
CA VAL A 104 -3.09 2.87 10.47
C VAL A 104 -3.49 1.81 11.50
N GLN A 105 -4.06 0.69 11.08
CA GLN A 105 -4.47 -0.41 11.95
C GLN A 105 -3.38 -0.85 12.94
N PRO A 106 -2.09 -0.99 12.55
CA PRO A 106 -1.04 -1.38 13.48
C PRO A 106 -0.88 -0.44 14.68
N LEU A 107 -1.20 0.85 14.52
CA LEU A 107 -1.16 1.82 15.62
C LEU A 107 -2.25 1.58 16.68
N THR A 108 -3.31 0.85 16.31
CA THR A 108 -4.51 0.65 17.14
C THR A 108 -4.68 -0.77 17.64
N MET A 109 -3.92 -1.74 17.07
CA MET A 109 -3.99 -3.14 17.43
C MET A 109 -3.22 -3.44 18.71
N LYS A 110 -3.92 -3.96 19.72
CA LYS A 110 -3.39 -4.72 20.86
C LYS A 110 -2.34 -4.03 21.77
N ILE A 111 -1.82 -2.86 21.41
CA ILE A 111 -0.81 -2.17 22.19
C ILE A 111 -1.52 -1.09 23.02
N PRO A 112 -1.44 -1.11 24.37
CA PRO A 112 -1.86 0.02 25.16
C PRO A 112 -1.19 1.30 24.63
N PRO A 113 -1.88 2.43 24.56
CA PRO A 113 -1.33 3.67 23.99
C PRO A 113 0.06 4.04 24.50
N LEU A 114 0.34 3.78 25.78
CA LEU A 114 1.64 4.01 26.39
C LEU A 114 2.74 3.08 25.85
N ARG A 115 2.42 1.84 25.45
CA ARG A 115 3.40 0.93 24.88
C ARG A 115 3.76 1.27 23.43
N LEU A 116 2.83 1.84 22.67
CA LEU A 116 3.10 2.32 21.31
C LEU A 116 4.26 3.32 21.28
N LEU A 117 4.42 4.09 22.35
CA LEU A 117 5.48 5.09 22.50
C LEU A 117 6.86 4.50 22.79
N PHE A 118 6.93 3.29 23.34
CA PHE A 118 8.18 2.70 23.86
C PHE A 118 8.58 1.40 23.16
N ASP A 119 7.64 0.70 22.50
CA ASP A 119 7.84 -0.64 21.93
C ASP A 119 7.86 -0.67 20.38
N LEU A 120 7.85 0.47 19.70
CA LEU A 120 8.03 0.52 18.25
C LEU A 120 9.42 -0.02 17.89
N LYS A 121 9.44 -1.22 17.33
CA LYS A 121 10.66 -1.85 16.83
C LYS A 121 10.64 -1.80 15.31
N ARG A 122 11.72 -1.31 14.72
CA ARG A 122 11.98 -1.51 13.30
C ARG A 122 12.44 -2.95 13.09
N PHE A 123 11.89 -3.62 12.10
CA PHE A 123 12.40 -4.90 11.61
C PHE A 123 12.71 -4.77 10.12
N ASP A 124 13.72 -5.49 9.68
CA ASP A 124 14.00 -5.64 8.26
C ASP A 124 13.32 -6.91 7.75
N PHE A 125 12.67 -6.79 6.61
CA PHE A 125 12.04 -7.93 5.94
C PHE A 125 13.12 -8.73 5.19
N ASP A 126 13.27 -10.02 5.53
CA ASP A 126 14.16 -10.94 4.82
C ASP A 126 13.58 -11.28 3.43
N SER A 127 13.75 -10.35 2.49
CA SER A 127 13.26 -10.51 1.12
C SER A 127 13.91 -11.69 0.41
N GLU A 128 15.20 -11.90 0.61
CA GLU A 128 15.94 -13.00 -0.05
C GLU A 128 15.57 -14.37 0.52
N GLY A 129 15.37 -14.47 1.84
CA GLY A 129 14.86 -15.69 2.45
C GLY A 129 13.43 -16.01 2.01
N THR A 130 12.60 -14.99 1.87
CA THR A 130 11.24 -15.15 1.36
C THR A 130 11.22 -15.60 -0.09
N LYS A 131 12.00 -14.96 -0.97
CA LYS A 131 12.14 -15.38 -2.38
C LYS A 131 12.59 -16.83 -2.49
N ARG A 132 13.60 -17.25 -1.72
CA ARG A 132 14.08 -18.64 -1.72
C ARG A 132 12.99 -19.64 -1.30
N ARG A 133 12.21 -19.33 -0.27
CA ARG A 133 11.10 -20.19 0.19
C ARG A 133 9.99 -20.29 -0.87
N LEU A 134 9.65 -19.19 -1.51
CA LEU A 134 8.67 -19.18 -2.58
C LEU A 134 9.16 -20.00 -3.79
N ALA A 135 10.42 -19.82 -4.19
CA ALA A 135 11.02 -20.59 -5.28
C ALA A 135 11.06 -22.09 -5.01
N GLN A 136 11.25 -22.53 -3.75
CA GLN A 136 11.21 -23.96 -3.38
C GLN A 136 9.83 -24.58 -3.56
N GLY A 137 8.75 -23.80 -3.48
CA GLY A 137 7.36 -24.25 -3.73
C GLY A 137 6.94 -24.13 -5.18
N SER A 138 7.73 -23.48 -6.03
CA SER A 138 7.46 -23.29 -7.46
C SER A 138 8.11 -24.40 -8.28
N GLY A 139 7.56 -24.72 -9.45
CA GLY A 139 8.18 -25.67 -10.38
C GLY A 139 9.46 -25.07 -10.98
N GLU A 140 9.30 -23.99 -11.73
CA GLU A 140 10.39 -23.27 -12.39
C GLU A 140 10.24 -21.77 -12.13
N VAL A 141 11.36 -21.06 -11.97
CA VAL A 141 11.40 -19.61 -11.83
C VAL A 141 12.29 -19.05 -12.93
N LEU A 142 11.68 -18.32 -13.86
CA LEU A 142 12.39 -17.58 -14.91
C LEU A 142 12.37 -16.09 -14.58
N ILE A 143 13.53 -15.43 -14.74
CA ILE A 143 13.64 -13.99 -14.63
C ILE A 143 13.83 -13.44 -16.03
N ASP A 144 12.72 -12.96 -16.60
CA ASP A 144 12.69 -12.46 -17.96
C ASP A 144 11.58 -11.42 -18.14
N GLU A 145 11.64 -10.65 -19.23
CA GLU A 145 10.61 -9.68 -19.57
C GLU A 145 9.52 -10.34 -20.44
N ILE A 146 8.26 -10.27 -19.97
CA ILE A 146 7.12 -10.71 -20.77
C ILE A 146 6.84 -9.65 -21.84
N THR A 147 6.87 -10.08 -23.10
CA THR A 147 6.65 -9.21 -24.27
C THR A 147 5.24 -9.32 -24.83
N GLN A 148 4.61 -10.50 -24.68
CA GLN A 148 3.28 -10.76 -25.22
C GLN A 148 2.50 -11.77 -24.36
N VAL A 149 1.20 -11.54 -24.29
CA VAL A 149 0.21 -12.49 -23.75
C VAL A 149 -0.87 -12.68 -24.80
N GLU A 150 -1.28 -13.93 -25.03
CA GLU A 150 -2.33 -14.24 -26.00
C GLU A 150 -3.15 -15.47 -25.56
N LYS A 151 -4.38 -15.57 -26.07
CA LYS A 151 -5.21 -16.74 -25.92
C LYS A 151 -4.80 -17.81 -26.94
N CYS A 152 -4.73 -19.06 -26.54
CA CYS A 152 -4.43 -20.20 -27.41
C CYS A 152 -5.38 -21.38 -27.12
N ASP A 153 -5.29 -22.45 -27.92
CA ASP A 153 -6.17 -23.63 -27.77
C ASP A 153 -6.02 -24.32 -26.41
N GLU A 154 -4.84 -24.25 -25.80
CA GLU A 154 -4.54 -24.84 -24.50
C GLU A 154 -4.89 -23.91 -23.31
N GLY A 155 -5.35 -22.69 -23.58
CA GLY A 155 -5.66 -21.66 -22.60
C GLY A 155 -4.94 -20.35 -22.91
N TRP A 156 -3.78 -20.12 -22.34
CA TRP A 156 -3.01 -18.87 -22.42
C TRP A 156 -1.57 -19.15 -22.82
N ALA A 157 -1.00 -18.30 -23.65
CA ALA A 157 0.41 -18.30 -24.00
C ALA A 157 1.07 -16.99 -23.55
N VAL A 158 2.32 -17.11 -23.12
CA VAL A 158 3.18 -16.00 -22.70
C VAL A 158 4.48 -16.08 -23.49
N GLU A 159 4.91 -14.97 -24.09
CA GLU A 159 6.20 -14.85 -24.77
C GLU A 159 7.17 -14.00 -23.95
N CYS A 160 8.42 -14.45 -23.87
CA CYS A 160 9.54 -13.76 -23.24
C CYS A 160 10.83 -14.10 -23.96
N GLY A 161 11.97 -13.54 -23.55
CA GLY A 161 13.28 -13.81 -24.15
C GLY A 161 13.68 -15.28 -24.11
N ALA A 162 13.24 -16.05 -23.10
CA ALA A 162 13.50 -17.48 -22.96
C ALA A 162 12.63 -18.35 -23.89
N GLY A 163 11.59 -17.80 -24.51
CA GLY A 163 10.70 -18.51 -25.43
C GLY A 163 9.22 -18.33 -25.13
N ARG A 164 8.42 -19.24 -25.68
CA ARG A 164 6.96 -19.26 -25.54
C ARG A 164 6.53 -20.37 -24.58
N PHE A 165 5.67 -20.02 -23.63
CA PHE A 165 5.12 -20.94 -22.63
C PHE A 165 3.59 -20.94 -22.73
N THR A 166 2.97 -22.11 -22.61
CA THR A 166 1.52 -22.27 -22.60
C THR A 166 1.03 -22.85 -21.27
N ALA A 167 -0.16 -22.42 -20.84
CA ALA A 167 -0.79 -22.93 -19.63
C ALA A 167 -2.32 -22.81 -19.72
N SER A 168 -3.04 -23.71 -19.06
CA SER A 168 -4.50 -23.62 -18.95
C SER A 168 -4.97 -22.43 -18.08
N ASN A 169 -4.12 -21.99 -17.16
CA ASN A 169 -4.40 -20.84 -16.30
C ASN A 169 -3.18 -19.91 -16.27
N LEU A 170 -3.44 -18.60 -16.32
CA LEU A 170 -2.46 -17.54 -16.21
C LEU A 170 -2.87 -16.56 -15.08
N VAL A 171 -1.96 -16.31 -14.16
CA VAL A 171 -2.13 -15.28 -13.14
C VAL A 171 -1.24 -14.09 -13.47
N MET A 172 -1.87 -12.96 -13.78
CA MET A 172 -1.18 -11.68 -14.00
C MET A 172 -0.95 -11.02 -12.64
N ALA A 173 0.28 -11.06 -12.16
CA ALA A 173 0.70 -10.47 -10.87
C ALA A 173 1.68 -9.28 -11.05
N SER A 174 1.81 -8.79 -12.28
CA SER A 174 2.54 -7.55 -12.60
C SER A 174 1.76 -6.31 -12.13
N PRO A 175 2.40 -5.13 -12.02
CA PRO A 175 1.67 -3.89 -11.80
C PRO A 175 0.49 -3.74 -12.78
N ALA A 176 -0.61 -3.17 -12.29
CA ALA A 176 -1.86 -3.13 -13.06
C ALA A 176 -1.72 -2.47 -14.45
N VAL A 177 -0.88 -1.43 -14.56
CA VAL A 177 -0.58 -0.77 -15.85
C VAL A 177 0.16 -1.68 -16.82
N ASP A 178 1.08 -2.52 -16.32
CA ASP A 178 1.78 -3.50 -17.17
C ASP A 178 0.85 -4.64 -17.57
N THR A 179 0.01 -5.10 -16.64
CA THR A 179 -1.05 -6.07 -16.91
C THR A 179 -1.96 -5.55 -18.04
N GLN A 180 -2.44 -4.30 -17.93
CA GLN A 180 -3.28 -3.70 -18.97
C GLN A 180 -2.55 -3.62 -20.31
N ARG A 181 -1.33 -3.13 -20.34
CA ARG A 181 -0.51 -3.03 -21.57
C ARG A 181 -0.33 -4.38 -22.27
N LEU A 182 -0.09 -5.44 -21.49
CA LEU A 182 0.07 -6.80 -22.03
C LEU A 182 -1.24 -7.39 -22.53
N LEU A 183 -2.37 -7.02 -21.95
CA LEU A 183 -3.69 -7.54 -22.29
C LEU A 183 -4.46 -6.69 -23.32
N GLU A 184 -4.02 -5.44 -23.57
CA GLU A 184 -4.67 -4.53 -24.54
C GLU A 184 -4.83 -5.16 -25.95
N PRO A 185 -3.86 -5.93 -26.49
CA PRO A 185 -4.01 -6.58 -27.78
C PRO A 185 -4.90 -7.82 -27.74
N VAL A 186 -5.32 -8.30 -26.58
CA VAL A 186 -6.04 -9.56 -26.43
C VAL A 186 -7.54 -9.33 -26.59
N GLU A 187 -8.12 -9.93 -27.64
CA GLU A 187 -9.55 -9.79 -27.95
C GLU A 187 -10.43 -10.36 -26.81
N GLY A 188 -11.46 -9.59 -26.44
CA GLY A 188 -12.44 -10.00 -25.43
C GLY A 188 -12.04 -9.69 -23.99
N ILE A 189 -10.87 -9.07 -23.75
CA ILE A 189 -10.49 -8.58 -22.43
C ILE A 189 -10.94 -7.11 -22.30
N PRO A 190 -11.73 -6.74 -21.28
CA PRO A 190 -12.13 -5.37 -21.07
C PRO A 190 -10.93 -4.52 -20.65
N ALA A 191 -10.94 -3.24 -21.06
CA ALA A 191 -9.99 -2.27 -20.52
C ALA A 191 -10.20 -2.13 -19.01
N LEU A 192 -9.10 -2.11 -18.27
CA LEU A 192 -9.12 -1.93 -16.82
C LEU A 192 -9.17 -0.43 -16.50
N ASP A 193 -10.15 -0.01 -15.71
CA ASP A 193 -10.21 1.38 -15.19
C ASP A 193 -9.23 1.54 -14.02
N ILE A 194 -7.95 1.54 -14.38
CA ILE A 194 -6.87 1.60 -13.39
C ILE A 194 -6.73 3.02 -12.87
N ARG A 195 -6.81 3.16 -11.56
CA ARG A 195 -6.58 4.45 -10.90
C ARG A 195 -5.15 4.91 -11.03
N LYS A 196 -5.02 6.26 -10.95
CA LYS A 196 -3.74 6.92 -10.84
C LYS A 196 -3.00 6.39 -9.61
N ALA A 197 -1.79 5.91 -9.81
CA ALA A 197 -0.89 5.56 -8.74
C ALA A 197 -0.22 6.80 -8.16
N SER A 198 0.25 6.72 -6.91
CA SER A 198 1.14 7.73 -6.36
C SER A 198 2.51 7.66 -7.04
N GLU A 199 3.06 8.84 -7.35
CA GLU A 199 4.43 8.97 -7.83
C GLU A 199 5.33 9.28 -6.64
N LEU A 200 6.42 8.54 -6.47
CA LEU A 200 7.33 8.71 -5.35
C LEU A 200 8.78 8.72 -5.81
N THR A 201 9.56 9.58 -5.18
CA THR A 201 11.02 9.52 -5.27
C THR A 201 11.60 9.19 -3.89
N GLY A 202 12.33 8.09 -3.81
CA GLY A 202 13.10 7.72 -2.63
C GLY A 202 14.57 8.07 -2.81
N TYR A 203 15.16 8.65 -1.77
CA TYR A 203 16.57 9.02 -1.72
C TYR A 203 17.26 8.34 -0.55
N LEU A 204 18.49 7.95 -0.78
CA LEU A 204 19.46 7.68 0.27
C LEU A 204 20.42 8.87 0.33
N VAL A 205 20.40 9.59 1.45
CA VAL A 205 21.12 10.86 1.65
C VAL A 205 22.16 10.69 2.74
N ARG A 206 23.40 10.93 2.39
CA ARG A 206 24.52 11.08 3.34
C ARG A 206 24.68 12.54 3.70
N GLY A 207 24.78 12.86 4.99
CA GLY A 207 24.96 14.26 5.38
C GLY A 207 24.55 14.56 6.81
N LYS A 208 24.30 15.84 7.06
CA LYS A 208 23.98 16.38 8.37
C LYS A 208 22.63 17.08 8.33
N ALA A 209 21.61 16.41 8.86
CA ALA A 209 20.30 17.03 8.98
C ALA A 209 20.35 18.28 9.86
N LYS A 210 19.49 19.26 9.59
CA LYS A 210 19.36 20.46 10.44
C LYS A 210 18.95 20.09 11.87
N ARG A 211 19.32 20.91 12.82
CA ARG A 211 19.15 20.66 14.26
C ARG A 211 17.75 20.16 14.64
N LYS A 212 16.72 20.74 14.03
CA LYS A 212 15.32 20.36 14.28
C LYS A 212 14.96 18.93 13.87
N PHE A 213 15.77 18.27 13.03
CA PHE A 213 15.55 16.91 12.55
C PHE A 213 16.55 15.89 13.12
N ARG A 214 17.51 16.29 13.95
CA ARG A 214 18.60 15.39 14.43
C ARG A 214 18.19 14.48 15.57
N GLY A 215 17.18 14.86 16.34
CA GLY A 215 16.84 14.21 17.61
C GLY A 215 15.95 12.95 17.48
N HIS A 216 15.41 12.68 16.30
CA HIS A 216 14.39 11.65 16.10
C HIS A 216 14.83 10.65 15.02
N LEU A 217 14.35 9.41 15.14
CA LEU A 217 14.60 8.36 14.14
C LEU A 217 13.80 8.61 12.86
N VAL A 218 12.59 9.15 12.98
CA VAL A 218 11.70 9.42 11.85
C VAL A 218 10.98 10.75 12.08
N HIS A 219 10.91 11.56 11.03
CA HIS A 219 10.07 12.73 10.92
C HIS A 219 9.04 12.50 9.85
N LEU A 220 7.77 12.58 10.20
CA LEU A 220 6.64 12.51 9.28
C LEU A 220 6.18 13.93 8.98
N PHE A 221 5.69 14.14 7.78
CA PHE A 221 5.18 15.43 7.34
C PHE A 221 3.71 15.30 6.90
N ASP A 222 2.99 16.39 6.98
CA ASP A 222 1.63 16.45 6.45
C ASP A 222 1.63 16.52 4.91
N ASP A 223 0.50 16.22 4.31
CA ASP A 223 0.33 16.15 2.86
C ASP A 223 0.22 17.51 2.16
N THR A 224 0.53 18.61 2.86
CA THR A 224 0.56 19.98 2.30
C THR A 224 1.92 20.35 1.71
N ILE A 225 2.95 19.56 2.02
CA ILE A 225 4.31 19.79 1.53
C ILE A 225 4.83 18.55 0.79
N PRO A 226 5.76 18.71 -0.17
CA PRO A 226 6.16 17.62 -1.07
C PRO A 226 7.15 16.62 -0.48
N ILE A 227 7.50 16.71 0.80
CA ILE A 227 8.29 15.71 1.51
C ILE A 227 7.37 14.85 2.38
N ILE A 228 7.52 13.55 2.28
CA ILE A 228 6.67 12.58 2.96
C ILE A 228 7.26 12.22 4.32
N TYR A 229 8.54 11.80 4.34
CA TYR A 229 9.26 11.57 5.58
C TYR A 229 10.78 11.67 5.43
N ILE A 230 11.45 11.86 6.57
CA ILE A 230 12.91 11.70 6.74
C ILE A 230 13.12 10.66 7.83
N ALA A 231 13.79 9.57 7.51
CA ALA A 231 14.16 8.53 8.48
C ALA A 231 15.68 8.40 8.58
N LYS A 232 16.20 8.42 9.80
CA LYS A 232 17.61 8.13 10.05
C LYS A 232 17.84 6.64 10.06
N ARG A 233 18.79 6.16 9.28
CA ARG A 233 19.20 4.76 9.20
C ARG A 233 20.20 4.41 10.31
N PHE A 234 20.43 3.12 10.52
CA PHE A 234 21.39 2.63 11.52
C PHE A 234 22.85 2.94 11.14
N ASP A 235 23.15 3.06 9.82
CA ASP A 235 24.46 3.46 9.30
C ASP A 235 24.76 4.96 9.42
N GLY A 236 23.77 5.74 9.87
CA GLY A 236 23.86 7.19 10.03
C GLY A 236 23.41 7.99 8.83
N ASP A 237 23.19 7.38 7.68
CA ASP A 237 22.60 7.98 6.49
C ASP A 237 21.08 8.19 6.68
N TYR A 238 20.44 8.89 5.76
CA TYR A 238 19.01 9.20 5.82
C TYR A 238 18.28 8.63 4.62
N GLU A 239 17.12 8.07 4.87
CA GLU A 239 16.13 7.72 3.88
C GLU A 239 15.11 8.85 3.79
N VAL A 240 14.89 9.38 2.61
CA VAL A 240 13.98 10.51 2.37
C VAL A 240 13.05 10.15 1.23
N PHE A 241 11.74 10.28 1.46
CA PHE A 241 10.73 10.10 0.43
C PHE A 241 10.02 11.40 0.11
N THR A 242 9.78 11.64 -1.16
CA THR A 242 9.20 12.90 -1.67
C THR A 242 8.24 12.65 -2.83
N GLU A 243 7.29 13.56 -3.01
CA GLU A 243 6.37 13.60 -4.17
C GLU A 243 7.02 14.21 -5.43
N VAL A 244 8.13 14.92 -5.27
CA VAL A 244 8.83 15.62 -6.36
C VAL A 244 10.33 15.43 -6.26
N ASP A 245 11.05 15.72 -7.34
CA ASP A 245 12.51 15.64 -7.34
C ASP A 245 13.16 16.75 -6.49
N PHE A 246 13.75 16.36 -5.35
CA PHE A 246 14.42 17.28 -4.44
C PHE A 246 15.87 17.60 -4.84
N GLU A 247 16.51 16.73 -5.58
CA GLU A 247 17.90 16.94 -6.04
C GLU A 247 17.94 18.04 -7.09
N GLU A 248 17.09 17.97 -8.10
CA GLU A 248 16.99 18.99 -9.15
C GLU A 248 16.59 20.37 -8.59
N THR A 249 15.68 20.40 -7.62
CA THR A 249 15.15 21.66 -7.03
C THR A 249 15.97 22.17 -5.86
N ARG A 250 17.02 21.46 -5.44
CA ARG A 250 17.83 21.74 -4.24
C ARG A 250 17.02 21.90 -2.94
N LYS A 251 15.85 21.28 -2.88
CA LYS A 251 14.98 21.35 -1.68
C LYS A 251 15.58 20.67 -0.45
N PHE A 252 16.60 19.83 -0.62
CA PHE A 252 17.35 19.28 0.52
C PHE A 252 17.98 20.36 1.41
N ASP A 253 18.31 21.54 0.89
CA ASP A 253 18.85 22.66 1.65
C ASP A 253 17.89 23.17 2.75
N GLU A 254 16.61 22.84 2.67
CA GLU A 254 15.62 23.17 3.71
C GLU A 254 15.71 22.24 4.93
N TYR A 255 16.22 21.01 4.74
CA TYR A 255 16.23 19.91 5.71
C TYR A 255 17.61 19.54 6.21
N PHE A 256 18.64 19.78 5.41
CA PHE A 256 20.03 19.42 5.69
C PHE A 256 20.93 20.64 5.68
N ASP A 257 21.96 20.65 6.55
CA ASP A 257 23.07 21.62 6.51
C ASP A 257 24.11 21.20 5.45
N GLU A 258 24.33 19.89 5.32
CA GLU A 258 25.24 19.26 4.35
C GLU A 258 24.54 17.98 3.83
N TRP A 259 24.61 17.75 2.52
CA TRP A 259 24.00 16.56 1.94
C TRP A 259 24.67 16.12 0.64
N THR A 260 24.61 14.82 0.40
CA THR A 260 24.97 14.17 -0.86
C THR A 260 24.00 13.03 -1.08
N VAL A 261 23.38 12.99 -2.24
CA VAL A 261 22.55 11.84 -2.67
C VAL A 261 23.47 10.70 -3.05
N ILE A 262 23.38 9.57 -2.36
CA ILE A 262 24.17 8.35 -2.62
C ILE A 262 23.32 7.24 -3.24
N GLY A 263 22.02 7.43 -3.32
CA GLY A 263 21.08 6.55 -4.01
C GLY A 263 19.77 7.27 -4.28
N LYS A 264 19.19 7.01 -5.45
CA LYS A 264 17.91 7.58 -5.87
C LYS A 264 17.11 6.53 -6.62
N LYS A 265 15.82 6.45 -6.31
CA LYS A 265 14.87 5.64 -7.05
C LYS A 265 13.56 6.41 -7.24
N TYR A 266 13.10 6.49 -8.46
CA TYR A 266 11.79 7.02 -8.82
C TYR A 266 10.85 5.88 -9.16
N TRP A 267 9.61 5.98 -8.68
CA TRP A 267 8.50 5.10 -9.03
C TRP A 267 7.37 5.94 -9.59
N SER A 268 7.07 5.76 -10.86
CA SER A 268 5.91 6.40 -11.52
C SER A 268 4.58 5.80 -11.04
N HIS A 269 4.61 4.59 -10.51
CA HIS A 269 3.46 3.84 -10.01
C HIS A 269 3.88 3.15 -8.71
N ALA A 270 4.12 3.94 -7.67
CA ALA A 270 4.63 3.40 -6.41
C ALA A 270 3.56 2.60 -5.67
N LEU A 271 2.36 3.15 -5.56
CA LEU A 271 1.23 2.53 -4.87
C LEU A 271 -0.05 2.94 -5.61
N TYR A 272 -0.91 1.98 -5.91
CA TYR A 272 -2.24 2.27 -6.43
C TYR A 272 -3.13 2.66 -5.25
N THR A 273 -3.71 3.86 -5.30
CA THR A 273 -4.81 4.19 -4.41
C THR A 273 -6.00 3.35 -4.80
N ALA A 274 -6.63 2.71 -3.82
CA ALA A 274 -7.77 1.87 -4.08
C ALA A 274 -8.86 2.63 -4.84
N ALA A 275 -9.45 1.96 -5.79
CA ALA A 275 -10.51 2.51 -6.58
C ALA A 275 -11.80 2.60 -5.75
N HIS A 276 -12.64 3.61 -6.00
CA HIS A 276 -14.00 3.64 -5.45
C HIS A 276 -14.83 2.44 -5.95
N GLU A 277 -14.39 1.85 -7.07
CA GLU A 277 -14.90 0.58 -7.58
C GLU A 277 -13.75 -0.41 -7.71
N ALA A 278 -13.97 -1.64 -7.22
CA ALA A 278 -12.99 -2.69 -7.32
C ALA A 278 -12.92 -3.22 -8.76
N LEU A 279 -11.70 -3.48 -9.22
CA LEU A 279 -11.47 -4.12 -10.52
C LEU A 279 -11.79 -5.61 -10.44
N PRO A 280 -12.31 -6.20 -11.53
CA PRO A 280 -12.51 -7.64 -11.61
C PRO A 280 -11.16 -8.37 -11.51
N GLN A 281 -11.14 -9.45 -10.75
CA GLN A 281 -9.96 -10.32 -10.68
C GLN A 281 -10.00 -11.43 -11.73
N ASN A 282 -11.19 -11.93 -12.07
CA ASN A 282 -11.37 -12.87 -13.15
C ASN A 282 -11.56 -12.11 -14.47
N LEU A 283 -10.49 -11.98 -15.26
CA LEU A 283 -10.51 -11.21 -16.50
C LEU A 283 -11.08 -12.00 -17.67
N ALA A 284 -10.84 -13.31 -17.68
CA ALA A 284 -11.39 -14.28 -18.65
C ALA A 284 -11.28 -15.71 -18.07
N PRO A 285 -11.88 -16.72 -18.71
CA PRO A 285 -11.68 -18.10 -18.32
C PRO A 285 -10.18 -18.46 -18.30
N GLY A 286 -9.68 -18.85 -17.12
CA GLY A 286 -8.28 -19.18 -16.90
C GLY A 286 -7.32 -17.98 -16.82
N LEU A 287 -7.82 -16.72 -16.86
CA LEU A 287 -7.02 -15.52 -16.72
C LEU A 287 -7.43 -14.76 -15.45
N ILE A 288 -6.52 -14.63 -14.51
CA ILE A 288 -6.79 -14.04 -13.21
C ILE A 288 -5.78 -12.93 -12.93
N MET A 289 -6.24 -11.77 -12.48
CA MET A 289 -5.39 -10.69 -12.00
C MET A 289 -5.18 -10.82 -10.49
N ALA A 290 -3.94 -10.74 -10.05
CA ALA A 290 -3.56 -10.68 -8.64
C ALA A 290 -2.64 -9.48 -8.40
N GLY A 291 -2.61 -8.99 -7.17
CA GLY A 291 -1.82 -7.83 -6.78
C GLY A 291 -2.56 -6.93 -5.80
N ASP A 292 -2.05 -5.71 -5.61
CA ASP A 292 -2.54 -4.71 -4.67
C ASP A 292 -3.49 -3.67 -5.30
N VAL A 293 -3.97 -3.92 -6.51
CA VAL A 293 -4.82 -2.98 -7.25
C VAL A 293 -6.17 -2.70 -6.58
N ASN A 294 -6.71 -3.68 -5.86
CA ASN A 294 -7.98 -3.61 -5.14
C ASN A 294 -7.82 -3.36 -3.62
N GLY A 295 -6.60 -3.13 -3.15
CA GLY A 295 -6.33 -2.87 -1.74
C GLY A 295 -4.85 -2.63 -1.53
N LEU A 296 -4.54 -1.57 -0.80
CA LEU A 296 -3.18 -1.05 -0.69
C LEU A 296 -2.28 -1.95 0.16
N GLY A 297 -1.15 -2.35 -0.41
CA GLY A 297 -0.03 -2.94 0.31
C GLY A 297 0.13 -4.45 0.17
N LEU A 298 1.12 -4.97 0.91
CA LEU A 298 1.56 -6.37 0.79
C LEU A 298 0.49 -7.39 1.21
N GLU A 299 -0.28 -7.10 2.26
CA GLU A 299 -1.32 -8.03 2.74
C GLU A 299 -2.44 -8.22 1.71
N PRO A 300 -3.06 -7.16 1.15
CA PRO A 300 -4.04 -7.31 0.07
C PRO A 300 -3.48 -8.02 -1.17
N ALA A 301 -2.23 -7.75 -1.54
CA ALA A 301 -1.58 -8.45 -2.65
C ALA A 301 -1.46 -9.96 -2.37
N CYS A 302 -1.07 -10.36 -1.16
CA CYS A 302 -1.01 -11.77 -0.77
C CYS A 302 -2.39 -12.43 -0.77
N ILE A 303 -3.42 -11.73 -0.25
CA ILE A 303 -4.81 -12.21 -0.24
C ILE A 303 -5.31 -12.44 -1.68
N SER A 304 -5.02 -11.49 -2.58
CA SER A 304 -5.34 -11.60 -4.00
C SER A 304 -4.68 -12.82 -4.66
N GLY A 305 -3.42 -13.11 -4.32
CA GLY A 305 -2.71 -14.32 -4.76
C GLY A 305 -3.34 -15.61 -4.21
N ILE A 306 -3.78 -15.61 -2.95
CA ILE A 306 -4.51 -16.75 -2.35
C ILE A 306 -5.83 -16.97 -3.08
N TYR A 307 -6.56 -15.90 -3.39
CA TYR A 307 -7.79 -16.00 -4.19
C TYR A 307 -7.52 -16.64 -5.55
N ALA A 308 -6.50 -16.17 -6.28
CA ALA A 308 -6.14 -16.72 -7.58
C ALA A 308 -5.83 -18.23 -7.50
N ALA A 309 -5.05 -18.64 -6.50
CA ALA A 309 -4.76 -20.06 -6.26
C ALA A 309 -6.03 -20.86 -5.93
N ASN A 310 -6.90 -20.34 -5.06
CA ASN A 310 -8.17 -21.00 -4.71
C ASN A 310 -9.10 -21.11 -5.93
N LYS A 311 -9.14 -20.10 -6.80
CA LYS A 311 -9.92 -20.12 -8.03
C LYS A 311 -9.45 -21.23 -8.97
N ILE A 312 -8.14 -21.34 -9.20
CA ILE A 312 -7.55 -22.40 -10.02
C ILE A 312 -7.83 -23.79 -9.43
N MET A 313 -7.85 -23.92 -8.12
CA MET A 313 -8.15 -25.19 -7.43
C MET A 313 -9.65 -25.50 -7.29
N GLY A 314 -10.55 -24.64 -7.79
CA GLY A 314 -12.00 -24.80 -7.63
C GLY A 314 -12.50 -24.70 -6.18
N LYS A 315 -11.82 -23.90 -5.34
CA LYS A 315 -12.16 -23.69 -3.92
C LYS A 315 -12.84 -22.35 -3.65
N THR A 316 -13.18 -21.59 -4.69
CA THR A 316 -13.89 -20.33 -4.53
C THR A 316 -15.39 -20.56 -4.36
N VAL A 317 -16.05 -19.58 -3.72
CA VAL A 317 -17.52 -19.48 -3.66
C VAL A 317 -17.96 -18.36 -4.61
N ASP A 318 -18.97 -18.62 -5.41
CA ASP A 318 -19.57 -17.65 -6.33
C ASP A 318 -20.54 -16.71 -5.58
#